data_e85d448fed2ef35a3fa76fb1a15271c0
#
_entry.id   e85d448fed2ef35a3fa76fb1a15271c0
#
_cell.length_a   1.000
_cell.length_b   1.000
_cell.length_c   1.000
_cell.angle_alpha   90.00
_cell.angle_beta   90.00
_cell.angle_gamma   90.00
#
_symmetry.space_group_name_H-M   'P 1'
#
loop_
_entity.id
_entity.type
_entity.pdbx_description
1 polymer ?
#
loop_
_entity_poly.entity_id
_entity_poly.type
_entity_poly.pdbx_seq_one_letter_code
_entity_poly.pdbx_strand_id
1 'polypeptide(L)'
;MADIKTIEGVDVAGKRVLVRVDFNVPIKDGVVTDDTRIRAALPTIEYLVKGGAKVVLMSHLGRPAGEGFEEKFTLAPAAARLGELIDAPVAFAADTVGDDAKAKIAALSNGEIVVLENLRFDKREKKNDPEFCKMLAELGDMYVNDAFGTAHRAHASTAGVAALLPAYAGFLLAGEVKTLGGMLDDPKRPFVAILGGSKVSDKVGVIDALIDKADTIIIGGGMCFTFLLAQGHEVGTSLKEEDWVERAGEMLKKAEERGVKMLLPTDVVVADKFAEDANTATCTADAMPSDMMGLDIGPETEAAYAAAIAEGKTVFWNGPMGVFEMKAFEHGTKAVAEAVAANREAATIIGGGDSVAAVNKFDLASEMTFISTGGGASMELVEGKPLPGVEALR
;
A
#
# COMPACT_ATOMS: atom_id res chain seq x y z
N MET A 1 -2.20 -16.18 10.49
CA MET A 1 -3.33 -16.02 9.54
C MET A 1 -3.68 -17.35 8.90
N ALA A 2 -4.98 -17.63 8.63
CA ALA A 2 -5.39 -18.87 7.95
C ALA A 2 -4.78 -18.93 6.54
N ASP A 3 -4.44 -20.17 6.11
CA ASP A 3 -3.86 -20.42 4.79
C ASP A 3 -4.86 -20.01 3.69
N ILE A 4 -4.39 -19.19 2.74
CA ILE A 4 -5.10 -18.89 1.50
C ILE A 4 -4.64 -19.84 0.41
N LYS A 5 -5.56 -20.23 -0.48
CA LYS A 5 -5.23 -21.06 -1.64
C LYS A 5 -4.42 -20.25 -2.64
N THR A 6 -3.25 -20.73 -3.02
CA THR A 6 -2.39 -20.09 -4.02
C THR A 6 -2.50 -20.78 -5.37
N ILE A 7 -2.18 -20.07 -6.45
CA ILE A 7 -2.16 -20.62 -7.81
C ILE A 7 -0.98 -21.56 -8.04
N GLU A 8 -0.03 -21.62 -7.13
CA GLU A 8 1.16 -22.47 -7.25
C GLU A 8 0.78 -23.96 -7.29
N GLY A 9 1.26 -24.68 -8.31
CA GLY A 9 0.99 -26.11 -8.50
C GLY A 9 -0.40 -26.44 -9.07
N VAL A 10 -1.24 -25.46 -9.34
CA VAL A 10 -2.57 -25.69 -9.94
C VAL A 10 -2.43 -25.91 -11.46
N ASP A 11 -3.11 -26.93 -11.99
CA ASP A 11 -3.18 -27.17 -13.43
C ASP A 11 -4.02 -26.09 -14.11
N VAL A 12 -3.38 -25.28 -14.94
CA VAL A 12 -3.99 -24.16 -15.67
C VAL A 12 -3.98 -24.35 -17.19
N ALA A 13 -3.42 -25.47 -17.68
CA ALA A 13 -3.24 -25.71 -19.11
C ALA A 13 -4.59 -25.71 -19.87
N GLY A 14 -4.69 -24.85 -20.89
CA GLY A 14 -5.88 -24.68 -21.72
C GLY A 14 -7.07 -24.01 -21.04
N LYS A 15 -6.98 -23.67 -19.75
CA LYS A 15 -8.06 -23.01 -18.99
C LYS A 15 -8.05 -21.49 -19.19
N ARG A 16 -9.23 -20.90 -19.21
CA ARG A 16 -9.39 -19.45 -19.15
C ARG A 16 -9.22 -19.02 -17.69
N VAL A 17 -8.12 -18.36 -17.40
CA VAL A 17 -7.82 -17.87 -16.04
C VAL A 17 -8.13 -16.39 -15.96
N LEU A 18 -9.18 -16.05 -15.24
CA LEU A 18 -9.57 -14.66 -14.97
C LEU A 18 -8.74 -14.11 -13.84
N VAL A 19 -7.88 -13.14 -14.10
CA VAL A 19 -6.91 -12.59 -13.14
C VAL A 19 -7.24 -11.14 -12.79
N ARG A 20 -7.44 -10.86 -11.53
CA ARG A 20 -7.56 -9.48 -11.02
C ARG A 20 -6.18 -8.93 -10.70
N VAL A 21 -5.71 -8.01 -11.50
CA VAL A 21 -4.45 -7.27 -11.33
C VAL A 21 -4.71 -5.82 -10.94
N ASP A 22 -3.72 -5.12 -10.38
CA ASP A 22 -3.81 -3.70 -10.07
C ASP A 22 -3.00 -2.85 -11.06
N PHE A 23 -3.59 -2.57 -12.20
CA PHE A 23 -3.03 -1.69 -13.24
C PHE A 23 -3.53 -0.25 -13.10
N ASN A 24 -3.83 0.19 -11.87
CA ASN A 24 -4.14 1.58 -11.57
C ASN A 24 -2.84 2.40 -11.53
N VAL A 25 -2.26 2.59 -12.70
CA VAL A 25 -0.97 3.27 -12.93
C VAL A 25 -1.18 4.71 -13.39
N PRO A 26 -0.22 5.62 -13.14
CA PRO A 26 -0.29 6.98 -13.67
C PRO A 26 -0.08 6.97 -15.19
N ILE A 27 -0.98 7.65 -15.91
CA ILE A 27 -0.94 7.81 -17.36
C ILE A 27 -0.90 9.31 -17.68
N LYS A 28 0.06 9.70 -18.51
CA LYS A 28 0.17 11.06 -19.04
C LYS A 28 0.32 11.00 -20.55
N ASP A 29 -0.50 11.77 -21.26
CA ASP A 29 -0.48 11.83 -22.72
C ASP A 29 -0.56 10.44 -23.41
N GLY A 30 -1.37 9.52 -22.83
CA GLY A 30 -1.54 8.17 -23.33
C GLY A 30 -0.38 7.21 -23.03
N VAL A 31 0.60 7.61 -22.22
CA VAL A 31 1.76 6.80 -21.84
C VAL A 31 1.77 6.53 -20.36
N VAL A 32 2.06 5.31 -19.95
CA VAL A 32 2.30 4.92 -18.54
C VAL A 32 3.61 5.55 -18.08
N THR A 33 3.56 6.38 -17.03
CA THR A 33 4.75 7.09 -16.50
C THR A 33 5.42 6.33 -15.36
N ASP A 34 4.72 5.40 -14.73
CA ASP A 34 5.25 4.48 -13.72
C ASP A 34 4.58 3.11 -13.90
N ASP A 35 5.36 2.11 -14.24
CA ASP A 35 4.92 0.74 -14.52
C ASP A 35 5.15 -0.25 -13.35
N THR A 36 5.50 0.25 -12.17
CA THR A 36 5.83 -0.56 -10.98
C THR A 36 4.75 -1.59 -10.67
N ARG A 37 3.47 -1.21 -10.75
CA ARG A 37 2.36 -2.13 -10.48
C ARG A 37 2.18 -3.19 -11.57
N ILE A 38 2.46 -2.86 -12.83
CA ILE A 38 2.43 -3.84 -13.93
C ILE A 38 3.54 -4.87 -13.71
N ARG A 39 4.76 -4.41 -13.40
CA ARG A 39 5.91 -5.28 -13.11
C ARG A 39 5.67 -6.18 -11.90
N ALA A 40 5.00 -5.67 -10.88
CA ALA A 40 4.67 -6.46 -9.68
C ALA A 40 3.74 -7.64 -9.97
N ALA A 41 2.88 -7.55 -11.00
CA ALA A 41 1.99 -8.62 -11.42
C ALA A 41 2.64 -9.62 -12.40
N LEU A 42 3.79 -9.30 -13.00
CA LEU A 42 4.45 -10.15 -13.99
C LEU A 42 4.72 -11.57 -13.50
N PRO A 43 5.21 -11.81 -12.27
CA PRO A 43 5.46 -13.18 -11.81
C PRO A 43 4.24 -14.11 -11.92
N THR A 44 3.06 -13.62 -11.55
CA THR A 44 1.80 -14.37 -11.67
C THR A 44 1.39 -14.54 -13.13
N ILE A 45 1.47 -13.49 -13.94
CA ILE A 45 1.08 -13.54 -15.35
C ILE A 45 1.99 -14.50 -16.12
N GLU A 46 3.30 -14.40 -15.93
CA GLU A 46 4.29 -15.29 -16.58
C GLU A 46 4.12 -16.76 -16.17
N TYR A 47 3.82 -17.01 -14.90
CA TYR A 47 3.54 -18.36 -14.40
C TYR A 47 2.35 -18.98 -15.14
N LEU A 48 1.26 -18.21 -15.30
CA LEU A 48 0.06 -18.65 -16.01
C LEU A 48 0.33 -18.86 -17.50
N VAL A 49 1.04 -17.94 -18.15
CA VAL A 49 1.45 -18.04 -19.58
C VAL A 49 2.30 -19.28 -19.81
N LYS A 50 3.34 -19.49 -18.98
CA LYS A 50 4.22 -20.68 -19.04
C LYS A 50 3.46 -21.99 -18.77
N GLY A 51 2.42 -21.93 -17.91
CA GLY A 51 1.52 -23.03 -17.64
C GLY A 51 0.53 -23.34 -18.77
N GLY A 52 0.53 -22.57 -19.85
CA GLY A 52 -0.37 -22.74 -20.99
C GLY A 52 -1.81 -22.30 -20.73
N ALA A 53 -2.03 -21.38 -19.78
CA ALA A 53 -3.33 -20.77 -19.55
C ALA A 53 -3.72 -19.82 -20.70
N LYS A 54 -5.01 -19.59 -20.87
CA LYS A 54 -5.59 -18.48 -21.61
C LYS A 54 -5.86 -17.36 -20.60
N VAL A 55 -5.01 -16.33 -20.58
CA VAL A 55 -4.98 -15.35 -19.49
C VAL A 55 -5.91 -14.18 -19.79
N VAL A 56 -6.89 -13.95 -18.91
CA VAL A 56 -7.84 -12.84 -19.00
C VAL A 56 -7.60 -11.88 -17.85
N LEU A 57 -6.96 -10.74 -18.13
CA LEU A 57 -6.63 -9.74 -17.11
C LEU A 57 -7.75 -8.72 -16.97
N MET A 58 -8.14 -8.44 -15.74
CA MET A 58 -9.08 -7.38 -15.39
C MET A 58 -8.51 -6.46 -14.33
N SER A 59 -8.72 -5.17 -14.49
CA SER A 59 -8.27 -4.14 -13.56
C SER A 59 -9.20 -2.95 -13.53
N HIS A 60 -8.96 -2.06 -12.58
CA HIS A 60 -9.52 -0.72 -12.58
C HIS A 60 -8.43 0.32 -12.86
N LEU A 61 -8.83 1.50 -13.33
CA LEU A 61 -7.99 2.68 -13.45
C LEU A 61 -8.77 3.91 -13.01
N GLY A 62 -8.21 4.67 -12.08
CA GLY A 62 -8.78 5.92 -11.61
C GLY A 62 -10.16 5.81 -10.97
N ARG A 63 -10.94 6.87 -11.12
CA ARG A 63 -12.29 7.01 -10.53
C ARG A 63 -13.31 7.51 -11.55
N PRO A 64 -13.62 6.73 -12.60
CA PRO A 64 -14.64 7.11 -13.55
C PRO A 64 -16.03 7.16 -12.89
N ALA A 65 -16.99 7.80 -13.56
CA ALA A 65 -18.37 7.92 -13.09
C ALA A 65 -19.10 6.56 -12.99
N GLY A 66 -18.68 5.60 -13.82
CA GLY A 66 -19.29 4.27 -13.86
C GLY A 66 -20.54 4.20 -14.74
N GLU A 67 -20.65 5.11 -15.68
CA GLU A 67 -21.78 5.23 -16.63
C GLU A 67 -21.35 4.95 -18.08
N GLY A 68 -20.24 4.23 -18.27
CA GLY A 68 -19.68 3.87 -19.56
C GLY A 68 -18.25 4.34 -19.75
N PHE A 69 -17.79 4.31 -20.99
CA PHE A 69 -16.43 4.62 -21.38
C PHE A 69 -16.06 6.09 -21.13
N GLU A 70 -14.89 6.29 -20.51
CA GLU A 70 -14.23 7.59 -20.34
C GLU A 70 -12.77 7.47 -20.79
N GLU A 71 -12.41 8.12 -21.90
CA GLU A 71 -11.10 8.00 -22.57
C GLU A 71 -9.90 8.16 -21.64
N LYS A 72 -9.94 9.12 -20.70
CA LYS A 72 -8.85 9.35 -19.73
C LYS A 72 -8.61 8.18 -18.78
N PHE A 73 -9.54 7.24 -18.69
CA PHE A 73 -9.46 6.09 -17.78
C PHE A 73 -9.42 4.75 -18.52
N THR A 74 -9.17 4.75 -19.84
CA THR A 74 -8.97 3.50 -20.58
C THR A 74 -7.73 2.76 -20.12
N LEU A 75 -7.80 1.43 -20.05
CA LEU A 75 -6.66 0.55 -19.76
C LEU A 75 -5.78 0.25 -20.98
N ALA A 76 -6.12 0.77 -22.16
CA ALA A 76 -5.35 0.52 -23.38
C ALA A 76 -3.84 0.84 -23.24
N PRO A 77 -3.40 1.97 -22.62
CA PRO A 77 -1.98 2.23 -22.41
C PRO A 77 -1.30 1.22 -21.46
N ALA A 78 -2.00 0.75 -20.43
CA ALA A 78 -1.48 -0.27 -19.52
C ALA A 78 -1.34 -1.64 -20.23
N ALA A 79 -2.28 -2.00 -21.09
CA ALA A 79 -2.21 -3.21 -21.91
C ALA A 79 -1.05 -3.15 -22.92
N ALA A 80 -0.85 -2.00 -23.57
CA ALA A 80 0.28 -1.78 -24.48
C ALA A 80 1.62 -1.91 -23.71
N ARG A 81 1.71 -1.29 -22.52
CA ARG A 81 2.91 -1.39 -21.68
C ARG A 81 3.18 -2.81 -21.21
N LEU A 82 2.17 -3.58 -20.84
CA LEU A 82 2.32 -5.01 -20.53
C LEU A 82 2.90 -5.78 -21.73
N GLY A 83 2.42 -5.53 -22.96
CA GLY A 83 2.94 -6.17 -24.17
C GLY A 83 4.42 -5.89 -24.46
N GLU A 84 4.96 -4.77 -23.96
CA GLU A 84 6.40 -4.47 -24.04
C GLU A 84 7.24 -5.19 -22.94
N LEU A 85 6.60 -5.64 -21.87
CA LEU A 85 7.27 -6.21 -20.70
C LEU A 85 7.25 -7.75 -20.68
N ILE A 86 6.38 -8.39 -21.46
CA ILE A 86 6.18 -9.84 -21.44
C ILE A 86 6.37 -10.44 -22.82
N ASP A 87 7.03 -11.60 -22.89
CA ASP A 87 7.21 -12.35 -24.13
C ASP A 87 5.99 -13.26 -24.39
N ALA A 88 4.83 -12.62 -24.61
CA ALA A 88 3.58 -13.30 -24.96
C ALA A 88 2.66 -12.32 -25.70
N PRO A 89 1.81 -12.79 -26.63
CA PRO A 89 0.82 -11.93 -27.30
C PRO A 89 -0.17 -11.34 -26.29
N VAL A 90 -0.34 -10.02 -26.34
CA VAL A 90 -1.30 -9.27 -25.49
C VAL A 90 -2.33 -8.58 -26.38
N ALA A 91 -3.58 -8.99 -26.28
CA ALA A 91 -4.72 -8.30 -26.88
C ALA A 91 -5.41 -7.38 -25.87
N PHE A 92 -6.09 -6.36 -26.36
CA PHE A 92 -6.90 -5.46 -25.53
C PHE A 92 -8.37 -5.51 -25.98
N ALA A 93 -9.30 -5.71 -25.05
CA ALA A 93 -10.73 -5.69 -25.30
C ALA A 93 -11.31 -4.30 -25.02
N ALA A 94 -12.17 -3.81 -25.91
CA ALA A 94 -12.79 -2.49 -25.81
C ALA A 94 -13.95 -2.43 -24.81
N ASP A 95 -14.32 -3.54 -24.19
CA ASP A 95 -15.33 -3.65 -23.15
C ASP A 95 -14.88 -4.62 -22.03
N THR A 96 -15.69 -4.71 -20.96
CA THR A 96 -15.38 -5.59 -19.81
C THR A 96 -16.02 -6.96 -19.92
N VAL A 97 -17.31 -7.03 -20.27
CA VAL A 97 -18.14 -8.25 -20.30
C VAL A 97 -19.00 -8.33 -21.57
N GLY A 98 -18.74 -7.46 -22.53
CA GLY A 98 -19.48 -7.33 -23.78
C GLY A 98 -19.02 -8.31 -24.85
N ASP A 99 -19.45 -8.03 -26.09
CA ASP A 99 -19.20 -8.92 -27.25
C ASP A 99 -17.72 -8.91 -27.66
N ASP A 100 -17.01 -7.78 -27.54
CA ASP A 100 -15.59 -7.69 -27.92
C ASP A 100 -14.72 -8.49 -26.95
N ALA A 101 -14.96 -8.38 -25.63
CA ALA A 101 -14.27 -9.20 -24.63
C ALA A 101 -14.50 -10.69 -24.87
N LYS A 102 -15.75 -11.11 -25.08
CA LYS A 102 -16.11 -12.51 -25.33
C LYS A 102 -15.45 -13.04 -26.61
N ALA A 103 -15.45 -12.26 -27.69
CA ALA A 103 -14.83 -12.65 -28.95
C ALA A 103 -13.31 -12.82 -28.82
N LYS A 104 -12.64 -11.87 -28.16
CA LYS A 104 -11.19 -11.94 -27.95
C LYS A 104 -10.79 -13.08 -27.03
N ILE A 105 -11.56 -13.33 -25.96
CA ILE A 105 -11.33 -14.48 -25.06
C ILE A 105 -11.50 -15.81 -25.82
N ALA A 106 -12.53 -15.93 -26.64
CA ALA A 106 -12.76 -17.13 -27.45
C ALA A 106 -11.63 -17.39 -28.46
N ALA A 107 -10.98 -16.34 -28.96
CA ALA A 107 -9.88 -16.43 -29.92
C ALA A 107 -8.51 -16.74 -29.27
N LEU A 108 -8.37 -16.67 -27.93
CA LEU A 108 -7.10 -16.92 -27.26
C LEU A 108 -6.59 -18.34 -27.49
N SER A 109 -5.32 -18.44 -27.85
CA SER A 109 -4.52 -19.66 -27.76
C SER A 109 -3.91 -19.84 -26.37
N ASN A 110 -3.40 -21.01 -26.06
CA ASN A 110 -2.69 -21.27 -24.81
C ASN A 110 -1.43 -20.39 -24.70
N GLY A 111 -1.25 -19.70 -23.57
CA GLY A 111 -0.14 -18.78 -23.34
C GLY A 111 -0.38 -17.36 -23.84
N GLU A 112 -1.55 -17.05 -24.40
CA GLU A 112 -1.90 -15.70 -24.83
C GLU A 112 -2.70 -14.96 -23.75
N ILE A 113 -2.68 -13.62 -23.86
CA ILE A 113 -3.26 -12.70 -22.87
C ILE A 113 -4.28 -11.79 -23.53
N VAL A 114 -5.40 -11.53 -22.88
CA VAL A 114 -6.28 -10.40 -23.17
C VAL A 114 -6.43 -9.53 -21.91
N VAL A 115 -6.33 -8.22 -22.07
CA VAL A 115 -6.64 -7.24 -21.03
C VAL A 115 -8.02 -6.67 -21.33
N LEU A 116 -8.93 -6.75 -20.36
CA LEU A 116 -10.26 -6.17 -20.46
C LEU A 116 -10.20 -4.66 -20.23
N GLU A 117 -11.22 -3.94 -20.70
CA GLU A 117 -11.39 -2.51 -20.40
C GLU A 117 -11.68 -2.29 -18.91
N ASN A 118 -11.56 -1.05 -18.46
CA ASN A 118 -11.67 -0.62 -17.07
C ASN A 118 -12.98 -1.08 -16.41
N LEU A 119 -12.87 -1.95 -15.42
CA LEU A 119 -13.99 -2.48 -14.65
C LEU A 119 -14.91 -1.39 -14.08
N ARG A 120 -14.35 -0.22 -13.74
CA ARG A 120 -15.09 0.90 -13.13
C ARG A 120 -15.90 1.72 -14.12
N PHE A 121 -15.88 1.40 -15.39
CA PHE A 121 -16.82 1.95 -16.36
C PHE A 121 -18.24 1.44 -16.11
N ASP A 122 -18.37 0.36 -15.34
CA ASP A 122 -19.65 -0.15 -14.86
C ASP A 122 -19.78 0.09 -13.34
N LYS A 123 -20.78 0.87 -12.91
CA LYS A 123 -21.04 1.17 -11.49
C LYS A 123 -21.35 -0.07 -10.65
N ARG A 124 -21.74 -1.19 -11.28
CA ARG A 124 -22.03 -2.47 -10.62
C ARG A 124 -20.77 -3.10 -10.03
N GLU A 125 -19.59 -2.80 -10.57
CA GLU A 125 -18.31 -3.26 -10.01
C GLU A 125 -18.16 -2.91 -8.52
N LYS A 126 -18.28 -1.61 -8.18
CA LYS A 126 -18.10 -1.15 -6.80
C LYS A 126 -19.20 -1.64 -5.85
N LYS A 127 -20.36 -1.99 -6.38
CA LYS A 127 -21.52 -2.45 -5.60
C LYS A 127 -21.50 -3.94 -5.33
N ASN A 128 -20.52 -4.66 -5.86
CA ASN A 128 -20.48 -6.12 -5.83
C ASN A 128 -21.80 -6.73 -6.36
N ASP A 129 -22.29 -6.17 -7.46
CA ASP A 129 -23.59 -6.55 -8.03
C ASP A 129 -23.58 -8.01 -8.50
N PRO A 130 -24.53 -8.85 -8.08
CA PRO A 130 -24.54 -10.28 -8.40
C PRO A 130 -24.60 -10.61 -9.88
N GLU A 131 -25.31 -9.81 -10.68
CA GLU A 131 -25.40 -10.03 -12.12
C GLU A 131 -24.07 -9.71 -12.80
N PHE A 132 -23.40 -8.62 -12.38
CA PHE A 132 -22.08 -8.29 -12.90
C PHE A 132 -21.03 -9.33 -12.48
N CYS A 133 -21.11 -9.86 -11.27
CA CYS A 133 -20.26 -10.97 -10.82
C CYS A 133 -20.42 -12.20 -11.72
N LYS A 134 -21.66 -12.59 -12.08
CA LYS A 134 -21.93 -13.69 -13.00
C LYS A 134 -21.35 -13.43 -14.39
N MET A 135 -21.57 -12.22 -14.94
CA MET A 135 -21.02 -11.83 -16.24
C MET A 135 -19.48 -11.92 -16.26
N LEU A 136 -18.81 -11.51 -15.18
CA LEU A 136 -17.35 -11.67 -15.03
C LEU A 136 -16.97 -13.16 -14.94
N ALA A 137 -17.68 -13.95 -14.14
CA ALA A 137 -17.40 -15.37 -13.97
C ALA A 137 -17.53 -16.19 -15.27
N GLU A 138 -18.43 -15.81 -16.18
CA GLU A 138 -18.58 -16.45 -17.49
C GLU A 138 -17.32 -16.31 -18.39
N LEU A 139 -16.45 -15.34 -18.11
CA LEU A 139 -15.23 -15.09 -18.87
C LEU A 139 -14.09 -16.05 -18.51
N GLY A 140 -14.18 -16.81 -17.40
CA GLY A 140 -13.12 -17.68 -16.92
C GLY A 140 -13.59 -19.05 -16.46
N ASP A 141 -12.66 -19.97 -16.34
CA ASP A 141 -12.88 -21.30 -15.75
C ASP A 141 -12.36 -21.35 -14.31
N MET A 142 -11.50 -20.42 -13.95
CA MET A 142 -10.98 -20.17 -12.60
C MET A 142 -10.62 -18.69 -12.43
N TYR A 143 -10.47 -18.28 -11.17
CA TYR A 143 -10.17 -16.91 -10.78
C TYR A 143 -8.87 -16.84 -9.99
N VAL A 144 -8.07 -15.80 -10.26
CA VAL A 144 -6.87 -15.46 -9.49
C VAL A 144 -6.96 -14.01 -9.04
N ASN A 145 -6.83 -13.77 -7.74
CA ASN A 145 -6.66 -12.41 -7.20
C ASN A 145 -5.18 -12.13 -6.99
N ASP A 146 -4.65 -11.15 -7.72
CA ASP A 146 -3.26 -10.67 -7.59
C ASP A 146 -3.20 -9.17 -7.34
N ALA A 147 -4.29 -8.58 -6.86
CA ALA A 147 -4.46 -7.16 -6.62
C ALA A 147 -4.63 -6.84 -5.14
N PHE A 148 -3.58 -7.02 -4.35
CA PHE A 148 -3.61 -6.79 -2.90
C PHE A 148 -4.09 -5.38 -2.54
N GLY A 149 -3.67 -4.35 -3.27
CA GLY A 149 -4.10 -2.96 -3.04
C GLY A 149 -5.61 -2.72 -3.10
N THR A 150 -6.38 -3.64 -3.68
CA THR A 150 -7.85 -3.57 -3.73
C THR A 150 -8.55 -4.60 -2.86
N ALA A 151 -7.81 -5.50 -2.20
CA ALA A 151 -8.37 -6.62 -1.45
C ALA A 151 -9.21 -6.21 -0.22
N HIS A 152 -9.03 -4.99 0.28
CA HIS A 152 -9.83 -4.41 1.36
C HIS A 152 -11.27 -4.02 0.94
N ARG A 153 -11.61 -4.12 -0.35
CA ARG A 153 -12.91 -3.74 -0.88
C ARG A 153 -13.68 -4.96 -1.38
N ALA A 154 -14.93 -5.10 -0.94
CA ALA A 154 -15.85 -6.10 -1.46
C ALA A 154 -16.45 -5.65 -2.79
N HIS A 155 -15.65 -5.66 -3.87
CA HIS A 155 -16.11 -5.37 -5.23
C HIS A 155 -16.42 -6.65 -6.00
N ALA A 156 -17.13 -6.54 -7.13
CA ALA A 156 -17.47 -7.69 -7.97
C ALA A 156 -16.22 -8.46 -8.42
N SER A 157 -15.17 -7.74 -8.83
CA SER A 157 -13.92 -8.32 -9.33
C SER A 157 -12.97 -8.84 -8.25
N THR A 158 -13.18 -8.50 -6.95
CA THR A 158 -12.29 -8.89 -5.86
C THR A 158 -12.89 -9.98 -4.97
N ALA A 159 -14.17 -9.86 -4.59
CA ALA A 159 -14.86 -10.77 -3.70
C ALA A 159 -15.97 -11.54 -4.40
N GLY A 160 -16.81 -10.85 -5.21
CA GLY A 160 -17.99 -11.45 -5.79
C GLY A 160 -17.70 -12.59 -6.77
N VAL A 161 -16.79 -12.39 -7.71
CA VAL A 161 -16.41 -13.41 -8.69
C VAL A 161 -15.71 -14.60 -8.06
N ALA A 162 -14.97 -14.39 -6.97
CA ALA A 162 -14.27 -15.46 -6.25
C ALA A 162 -15.23 -16.48 -5.62
N ALA A 163 -16.47 -16.09 -5.33
CA ALA A 163 -17.50 -16.99 -4.83
C ALA A 163 -18.14 -17.87 -5.92
N LEU A 164 -17.90 -17.57 -7.20
CA LEU A 164 -18.51 -18.22 -8.35
C LEU A 164 -17.57 -19.15 -9.12
N LEU A 165 -16.27 -19.06 -8.89
CA LEU A 165 -15.23 -19.83 -9.58
C LEU A 165 -14.26 -20.45 -8.56
N PRO A 166 -13.54 -21.53 -8.93
CA PRO A 166 -12.36 -21.96 -8.18
C PRO A 166 -11.40 -20.75 -8.07
N ALA A 167 -11.12 -20.29 -6.84
CA ALA A 167 -10.43 -19.03 -6.58
C ALA A 167 -9.09 -19.25 -5.88
N TYR A 168 -8.07 -18.50 -6.31
CA TYR A 168 -6.70 -18.61 -5.83
C TYR A 168 -6.06 -17.21 -5.67
N ALA A 169 -5.06 -17.13 -4.80
CA ALA A 169 -4.17 -15.98 -4.73
C ALA A 169 -3.07 -16.10 -5.77
N GLY A 170 -2.76 -14.99 -6.46
CA GLY A 170 -1.52 -14.85 -7.20
C GLY A 170 -0.33 -14.62 -6.28
N PHE A 171 0.87 -14.62 -6.83
CA PHE A 171 2.11 -14.51 -6.04
C PHE A 171 2.26 -13.18 -5.33
N LEU A 172 1.83 -12.07 -5.96
CA LEU A 172 1.87 -10.74 -5.34
C LEU A 172 0.97 -10.71 -4.10
N LEU A 173 -0.30 -11.08 -4.23
CA LEU A 173 -1.24 -11.08 -3.12
C LEU A 173 -0.81 -12.05 -2.02
N ALA A 174 -0.38 -13.26 -2.38
CA ALA A 174 0.10 -14.25 -1.42
C ALA A 174 1.34 -13.76 -0.66
N GLY A 175 2.29 -13.12 -1.36
CA GLY A 175 3.49 -12.52 -0.76
C GLY A 175 3.16 -11.42 0.24
N GLU A 176 2.24 -10.52 -0.11
CA GLU A 176 1.76 -9.44 0.77
C GLU A 176 1.11 -10.00 2.05
N VAL A 177 0.15 -10.93 1.90
CA VAL A 177 -0.55 -11.54 3.04
C VAL A 177 0.42 -12.32 3.94
N LYS A 178 1.37 -13.06 3.35
CA LYS A 178 2.38 -13.82 4.09
C LYS A 178 3.33 -12.90 4.86
N THR A 179 3.83 -11.84 4.21
CA THR A 179 4.83 -10.95 4.81
C THR A 179 4.22 -10.10 5.91
N LEU A 180 3.12 -9.40 5.62
CA LEU A 180 2.44 -8.56 6.62
C LEU A 180 1.83 -9.41 7.73
N GLY A 181 1.25 -10.56 7.39
CA GLY A 181 0.71 -11.46 8.37
C GLY A 181 1.76 -12.06 9.30
N GLY A 182 2.88 -12.51 8.75
CA GLY A 182 4.01 -13.02 9.53
C GLY A 182 4.57 -11.98 10.49
N MET A 183 4.69 -10.72 10.02
CA MET A 183 5.08 -9.59 10.86
C MET A 183 4.13 -9.38 12.05
N LEU A 184 2.83 -9.58 11.85
CA LEU A 184 1.84 -9.34 12.90
C LEU A 184 1.66 -10.53 13.87
N ASP A 185 1.79 -11.76 13.35
CA ASP A 185 1.51 -12.97 14.13
C ASP A 185 2.74 -13.45 14.92
N ASP A 186 3.94 -13.39 14.31
CA ASP A 186 5.18 -13.88 14.92
C ASP A 186 6.40 -13.07 14.43
N PRO A 187 6.51 -11.77 14.81
CA PRO A 187 7.65 -10.94 14.42
C PRO A 187 8.93 -11.41 15.11
N LYS A 188 10.06 -11.36 14.40
CA LYS A 188 11.37 -11.45 15.05
C LYS A 188 11.56 -10.19 15.90
N ARG A 189 11.90 -10.38 17.19
CA ARG A 189 12.02 -9.28 18.14
C ARG A 189 13.46 -8.79 18.29
N PRO A 190 13.70 -7.52 18.59
CA PRO A 190 12.70 -6.46 18.77
C PRO A 190 11.93 -6.11 17.50
N PHE A 191 10.62 -5.84 17.63
CA PHE A 191 9.78 -5.31 16.58
C PHE A 191 9.63 -3.80 16.73
N VAL A 192 10.14 -3.05 15.76
CA VAL A 192 10.09 -1.58 15.70
C VAL A 192 9.07 -1.16 14.63
N ALA A 193 8.05 -0.42 15.05
CA ALA A 193 7.08 0.20 14.14
C ALA A 193 7.34 1.70 14.02
N ILE A 194 7.45 2.21 12.79
CA ILE A 194 7.70 3.62 12.49
C ILE A 194 6.45 4.16 11.80
N LEU A 195 5.80 5.12 12.45
CA LEU A 195 4.56 5.71 11.99
C LEU A 195 4.70 7.23 11.83
N GLY A 196 4.40 7.71 10.65
CA GLY A 196 4.39 9.12 10.32
C GLY A 196 3.15 9.52 9.54
N GLY A 197 3.20 10.72 8.99
CA GLY A 197 2.09 11.30 8.24
C GLY A 197 1.46 12.49 8.94
N SER A 198 0.38 13.04 8.39
CA SER A 198 -0.16 14.32 8.82
C SER A 198 -1.11 14.22 10.01
N LYS A 199 -1.89 13.13 10.16
CA LYS A 199 -3.03 13.05 11.08
C LYS A 199 -3.02 11.80 11.94
N VAL A 200 -3.30 11.97 13.24
CA VAL A 200 -3.53 10.86 14.17
C VAL A 200 -4.79 10.09 13.79
N SER A 201 -5.86 10.80 13.41
CA SER A 201 -7.16 10.22 13.06
C SER A 201 -7.07 9.15 11.98
N ASP A 202 -6.13 9.30 11.03
CA ASP A 202 -5.91 8.34 9.94
C ASP A 202 -5.13 7.09 10.39
N LYS A 203 -4.52 7.10 11.59
CA LYS A 203 -3.61 6.07 12.09
C LYS A 203 -4.06 5.40 13.39
N VAL A 204 -5.17 5.84 14.00
CA VAL A 204 -5.63 5.33 15.30
C VAL A 204 -5.69 3.81 15.34
N GLY A 205 -6.33 3.18 14.36
CA GLY A 205 -6.49 1.73 14.31
C GLY A 205 -5.13 1.00 14.19
N VAL A 206 -4.22 1.56 13.39
CA VAL A 206 -2.86 1.03 13.21
C VAL A 206 -2.05 1.15 14.49
N ILE A 207 -2.09 2.32 15.17
CA ILE A 207 -1.36 2.56 16.42
C ILE A 207 -1.87 1.60 17.50
N ASP A 208 -3.20 1.51 17.68
CA ASP A 208 -3.82 0.62 18.67
C ASP A 208 -3.44 -0.86 18.47
N ALA A 209 -3.43 -1.32 17.22
CA ALA A 209 -3.04 -2.69 16.88
C ALA A 209 -1.55 -2.94 17.13
N LEU A 210 -0.70 -1.96 16.82
CA LEU A 210 0.76 -2.09 16.99
C LEU A 210 1.20 -1.96 18.45
N ILE A 211 0.47 -1.24 19.30
CA ILE A 211 0.74 -1.22 20.76
C ILE A 211 0.64 -2.64 21.34
N ASP A 212 -0.20 -3.50 20.78
CA ASP A 212 -0.34 -4.89 21.25
C ASP A 212 0.70 -5.85 20.62
N LYS A 213 1.53 -5.37 19.68
CA LYS A 213 2.43 -6.20 18.85
C LYS A 213 3.90 -5.78 18.91
N ALA A 214 4.18 -4.48 18.83
CA ALA A 214 5.53 -3.94 18.72
C ALA A 214 6.21 -3.81 20.10
N ASP A 215 7.54 -3.79 20.10
CA ASP A 215 8.36 -3.48 21.28
C ASP A 215 8.66 -1.97 21.34
N THR A 216 8.80 -1.34 20.17
CA THR A 216 9.02 0.10 20.04
C THR A 216 8.14 0.67 18.94
N ILE A 217 7.50 1.81 19.19
CA ILE A 217 6.76 2.59 18.20
C ILE A 217 7.40 3.97 18.11
N ILE A 218 7.79 4.33 16.89
CA ILE A 218 8.37 5.63 16.55
C ILE A 218 7.29 6.48 15.88
N ILE A 219 7.03 7.67 16.38
CA ILE A 219 6.03 8.60 15.86
C ILE A 219 6.72 9.82 15.27
N GLY A 220 6.38 10.17 14.03
CA GLY A 220 6.87 11.35 13.34
C GLY A 220 5.79 12.02 12.47
N GLY A 221 6.20 12.97 11.63
CA GLY A 221 5.29 13.72 10.77
C GLY A 221 4.37 14.66 11.57
N GLY A 222 3.41 15.27 10.88
CA GLY A 222 2.47 16.22 11.51
C GLY A 222 1.65 15.65 12.66
N MET A 223 1.41 14.33 12.64
CA MET A 223 0.68 13.65 13.72
C MET A 223 1.40 13.71 15.07
N CYS A 224 2.73 13.84 15.12
CA CYS A 224 3.48 13.90 16.39
C CYS A 224 3.08 15.10 17.24
N PHE A 225 2.67 16.22 16.64
CA PHE A 225 2.27 17.41 17.37
C PHE A 225 0.99 17.23 18.19
N THR A 226 0.07 16.36 17.75
CA THR A 226 -1.10 15.98 18.56
C THR A 226 -0.69 15.18 19.79
N PHE A 227 0.32 14.30 19.67
CA PHE A 227 0.89 13.59 20.82
C PHE A 227 1.67 14.50 21.78
N LEU A 228 2.43 15.47 21.24
CA LEU A 228 3.13 16.47 22.08
C LEU A 228 2.14 17.34 22.86
N LEU A 229 1.00 17.73 22.25
CA LEU A 229 -0.09 18.40 22.97
C LEU A 229 -0.65 17.54 24.10
N ALA A 230 -0.82 16.23 23.88
CA ALA A 230 -1.27 15.30 24.90
C ALA A 230 -0.30 15.19 26.10
N GLN A 231 1.00 15.47 25.86
CA GLN A 231 2.00 15.57 26.92
C GLN A 231 2.04 16.95 27.60
N GLY A 232 1.24 17.92 27.12
CA GLY A 232 1.17 19.28 27.67
C GLY A 232 2.14 20.29 27.05
N HIS A 233 2.78 19.94 25.94
CA HIS A 233 3.66 20.87 25.20
C HIS A 233 2.87 21.79 24.30
N GLU A 234 3.35 23.01 24.09
CA GLU A 234 2.86 23.92 23.07
C GLU A 234 3.54 23.62 21.74
N VAL A 235 2.78 23.61 20.64
CA VAL A 235 3.27 23.19 19.31
C VAL A 235 3.20 24.32 18.25
N GLY A 236 3.10 25.57 18.69
CA GLY A 236 3.00 26.72 17.82
C GLY A 236 1.84 26.65 16.83
N THR A 237 2.11 26.98 15.57
CA THR A 237 1.14 26.90 14.46
C THR A 237 1.18 25.55 13.72
N SER A 238 1.82 24.53 14.28
CA SER A 238 1.92 23.20 13.70
C SER A 238 0.56 22.58 13.42
N LEU A 239 0.51 21.68 12.43
CA LEU A 239 -0.66 20.86 12.17
C LEU A 239 -0.97 20.00 13.41
N LYS A 240 -2.21 20.06 13.86
CA LYS A 240 -2.67 19.34 15.06
C LYS A 240 -4.15 19.02 14.93
N GLU A 241 -4.59 17.99 15.62
CA GLU A 241 -5.99 17.60 15.72
C GLU A 241 -6.44 17.69 17.18
N GLU A 242 -7.03 18.83 17.58
CA GLU A 242 -7.41 19.11 18.97
C GLU A 242 -8.41 18.08 19.52
N ASP A 243 -9.34 17.62 18.67
CA ASP A 243 -10.32 16.59 19.02
C ASP A 243 -9.70 15.20 19.30
N TRP A 244 -8.44 15.01 18.94
CA TRP A 244 -7.71 13.74 19.10
C TRP A 244 -6.64 13.75 20.19
N VAL A 245 -6.47 14.87 20.91
CA VAL A 245 -5.45 15.01 21.96
C VAL A 245 -5.71 14.04 23.12
N GLU A 246 -6.96 13.93 23.58
CA GLU A 246 -7.33 12.96 24.63
C GLU A 246 -7.02 11.52 24.19
N ARG A 247 -7.38 11.17 22.95
CA ARG A 247 -7.12 9.84 22.40
C ARG A 247 -5.62 9.55 22.24
N ALA A 248 -4.83 10.55 21.84
CA ALA A 248 -3.37 10.43 21.77
C ALA A 248 -2.77 10.17 23.20
N GLY A 249 -3.29 10.85 24.21
CA GLY A 249 -2.93 10.61 25.62
C GLY A 249 -3.25 9.19 26.10
N GLU A 250 -4.45 8.67 25.73
CA GLU A 250 -4.82 7.28 26.01
C GLU A 250 -3.87 6.26 25.36
N MET A 251 -3.46 6.51 24.11
CA MET A 251 -2.50 5.65 23.41
C MET A 251 -1.14 5.64 24.07
N LEU A 252 -0.62 6.80 24.52
CA LEU A 252 0.63 6.89 25.28
C LEU A 252 0.55 6.08 26.55
N LYS A 253 -0.54 6.23 27.31
CA LYS A 253 -0.78 5.48 28.54
C LYS A 253 -0.89 3.97 28.29
N LYS A 254 -1.64 3.57 27.27
CA LYS A 254 -1.78 2.16 26.86
C LYS A 254 -0.41 1.56 26.51
N ALA A 255 0.42 2.30 25.78
CA ALA A 255 1.76 1.85 25.42
C ALA A 255 2.63 1.64 26.67
N GLU A 256 2.62 2.58 27.62
CA GLU A 256 3.32 2.46 28.90
C GLU A 256 2.85 1.23 29.71
N GLU A 257 1.53 1.05 29.85
CA GLU A 257 0.93 -0.10 30.55
C GLU A 257 1.30 -1.45 29.91
N ARG A 258 1.55 -1.48 28.58
CA ARG A 258 1.98 -2.67 27.83
C ARG A 258 3.49 -2.85 27.77
N GLY A 259 4.26 -1.90 28.30
CA GLY A 259 5.72 -1.91 28.24
C GLY A 259 6.28 -1.64 26.85
N VAL A 260 5.49 -1.01 25.96
CA VAL A 260 5.89 -0.60 24.61
C VAL A 260 6.57 0.77 24.69
N LYS A 261 7.78 0.86 24.16
CA LYS A 261 8.51 2.13 24.10
C LYS A 261 7.96 3.00 22.98
N MET A 262 7.23 4.06 23.31
CA MET A 262 6.73 5.02 22.34
C MET A 262 7.67 6.23 22.26
N LEU A 263 8.31 6.43 21.10
CA LEU A 263 9.27 7.51 20.88
C LEU A 263 8.58 8.65 20.14
N LEU A 264 8.60 9.84 20.74
CA LEU A 264 8.17 11.10 20.16
C LEU A 264 9.39 12.00 19.87
N PRO A 265 9.29 12.97 18.96
CA PRO A 265 10.39 13.91 18.72
C PRO A 265 10.78 14.68 19.98
N THR A 266 12.09 14.77 20.25
CA THR A 266 12.65 15.60 21.30
C THR A 266 13.07 16.97 20.79
N ASP A 267 13.36 17.06 19.50
CA ASP A 267 13.62 18.30 18.77
C ASP A 267 12.95 18.27 17.38
N VAL A 268 12.67 19.43 16.83
CA VAL A 268 11.95 19.59 15.57
C VAL A 268 12.55 20.70 14.74
N VAL A 269 12.43 20.59 13.44
CA VAL A 269 12.69 21.69 12.49
C VAL A 269 11.40 22.47 12.31
N VAL A 270 11.41 23.74 12.70
CA VAL A 270 10.28 24.65 12.61
C VAL A 270 10.48 25.67 11.49
N ALA A 271 9.37 26.17 10.96
CA ALA A 271 9.34 27.16 9.87
C ALA A 271 8.28 28.22 10.12
N ASP A 272 8.51 29.43 9.61
CA ASP A 272 7.57 30.56 9.67
C ASP A 272 6.38 30.41 8.70
N LYS A 273 6.52 29.57 7.68
CA LYS A 273 5.48 29.27 6.69
C LYS A 273 5.66 27.88 6.07
N PHE A 274 4.60 27.34 5.50
CA PHE A 274 4.66 26.07 4.74
C PHE A 274 5.14 26.36 3.30
N ALA A 275 6.45 26.47 3.12
CA ALA A 275 7.07 26.74 1.82
C ALA A 275 8.54 26.32 1.82
N GLU A 276 9.08 26.01 0.65
CA GLU A 276 10.48 25.57 0.48
C GLU A 276 11.49 26.68 0.81
N ASP A 277 11.09 27.95 0.65
CA ASP A 277 11.87 29.14 0.97
C ASP A 277 11.57 29.72 2.35
N ALA A 278 10.99 28.95 3.26
CA ALA A 278 10.69 29.39 4.61
C ALA A 278 11.96 29.65 5.43
N ASN A 279 11.87 30.58 6.39
CA ASN A 279 12.90 30.70 7.42
C ASN A 279 12.74 29.55 8.41
N THR A 280 13.81 28.81 8.64
CA THR A 280 13.80 27.60 9.47
C THR A 280 14.68 27.77 10.71
N ALA A 281 14.30 27.06 11.77
CA ALA A 281 15.11 26.90 12.98
C ALA A 281 14.92 25.50 13.53
N THR A 282 15.87 25.04 14.34
CA THR A 282 15.70 23.83 15.15
C THR A 282 15.44 24.25 16.59
N CYS A 283 14.46 23.61 17.24
CA CYS A 283 14.16 23.84 18.66
C CYS A 283 13.79 22.54 19.33
N THR A 284 13.86 22.50 20.67
CA THR A 284 13.34 21.37 21.43
C THR A 284 11.81 21.31 21.34
N ALA A 285 11.25 20.12 21.39
CA ALA A 285 9.81 19.91 21.24
C ALA A 285 8.96 20.54 22.36
N ASP A 286 9.55 20.80 23.50
CA ASP A 286 8.94 21.46 24.68
C ASP A 286 9.05 22.97 24.66
N ALA A 287 9.76 23.56 23.69
CA ALA A 287 10.00 25.01 23.59
C ALA A 287 9.80 25.54 22.16
N MET A 288 8.78 25.08 21.48
CA MET A 288 8.45 25.51 20.13
C MET A 288 7.95 26.97 20.14
N PRO A 289 8.46 27.83 19.23
CA PRO A 289 7.94 29.19 19.07
C PRO A 289 6.46 29.21 18.68
N SER A 290 5.68 30.11 19.29
CA SER A 290 4.23 30.20 19.11
C SER A 290 3.79 30.59 17.70
N ASP A 291 4.67 31.22 16.94
CA ASP A 291 4.45 31.74 15.55
C ASP A 291 5.09 30.84 14.47
N MET A 292 5.69 29.72 14.85
CA MET A 292 6.31 28.77 13.92
C MET A 292 5.59 27.42 13.91
N MET A 293 5.71 26.71 12.80
CA MET A 293 5.17 25.36 12.62
C MET A 293 6.28 24.32 12.46
N GLY A 294 6.14 23.16 13.07
CA GLY A 294 7.05 22.02 12.87
C GLY A 294 6.77 21.35 11.53
N LEU A 295 7.82 21.14 10.74
CA LEU A 295 7.73 20.52 9.41
C LEU A 295 8.63 19.31 9.22
N ASP A 296 9.58 19.06 10.16
CA ASP A 296 10.41 17.86 10.20
C ASP A 296 10.87 17.58 11.64
N ILE A 297 11.39 16.40 11.88
CA ILE A 297 12.10 16.07 13.12
C ILE A 297 13.48 16.70 13.11
N GLY A 298 14.03 16.97 14.30
CA GLY A 298 15.36 17.54 14.45
C GLY A 298 16.47 16.50 14.55
N PRO A 299 17.75 16.91 14.53
CA PRO A 299 18.91 16.01 14.47
C PRO A 299 19.09 15.12 15.73
N GLU A 300 18.66 15.56 16.91
CA GLU A 300 18.71 14.70 18.13
C GLU A 300 17.66 13.59 18.01
N THR A 301 16.47 13.90 17.50
CA THR A 301 15.42 12.93 17.20
C THR A 301 15.85 11.95 16.12
N GLU A 302 16.49 12.42 15.04
CA GLU A 302 17.04 11.57 13.97
C GLU A 302 18.00 10.52 14.56
N ALA A 303 18.93 10.95 15.42
CA ALA A 303 19.89 10.07 16.06
C ALA A 303 19.23 9.04 16.99
N ALA A 304 18.24 9.48 17.77
CA ALA A 304 17.50 8.60 18.68
C ALA A 304 16.66 7.57 17.92
N TYR A 305 16.01 7.97 16.82
CA TYR A 305 15.23 7.06 15.97
C TYR A 305 16.12 6.07 15.24
N ALA A 306 17.25 6.52 14.68
CA ALA A 306 18.22 5.64 14.05
C ALA A 306 18.76 4.58 15.01
N ALA A 307 19.06 4.95 16.27
CA ALA A 307 19.49 4.00 17.28
C ALA A 307 18.42 2.95 17.60
N ALA A 308 17.17 3.35 17.75
CA ALA A 308 16.05 2.43 18.00
C ALA A 308 15.80 1.50 16.77
N ILE A 309 15.92 2.01 15.55
CA ILE A 309 15.77 1.22 14.33
C ILE A 309 16.88 0.17 14.22
N ALA A 310 18.11 0.50 14.59
CA ALA A 310 19.26 -0.42 14.53
C ALA A 310 19.10 -1.64 15.46
N GLU A 311 18.35 -1.52 16.57
CA GLU A 311 18.05 -2.63 17.48
C GLU A 311 17.00 -3.60 16.91
N GLY A 312 16.17 -3.15 15.95
CA GLY A 312 15.07 -3.92 15.39
C GLY A 312 15.52 -5.16 14.63
N LYS A 313 14.78 -6.27 14.78
CA LYS A 313 14.89 -7.46 13.91
C LYS A 313 13.70 -7.57 12.95
N THR A 314 12.60 -6.91 13.27
CA THR A 314 11.48 -6.61 12.36
C THR A 314 11.26 -5.10 12.42
N VAL A 315 11.25 -4.44 11.26
CA VAL A 315 10.99 -3.00 11.15
C VAL A 315 9.85 -2.80 10.18
N PHE A 316 8.78 -2.18 10.64
CA PHE A 316 7.66 -1.75 9.80
C PHE A 316 7.63 -0.24 9.72
N TRP A 317 7.59 0.32 8.53
CA TRP A 317 7.56 1.77 8.34
C TRP A 317 6.37 2.20 7.47
N ASN A 318 5.57 3.11 8.02
CA ASN A 318 4.44 3.72 7.32
C ASN A 318 4.27 5.21 7.63
N GLY A 319 4.59 6.05 6.67
CA GLY A 319 4.45 7.50 6.71
C GLY A 319 5.76 8.25 6.99
N PRO A 320 5.96 9.41 6.36
CA PRO A 320 7.18 10.21 6.49
C PRO A 320 7.28 10.91 7.84
N MET A 321 8.52 11.32 8.19
CA MET A 321 8.82 12.03 9.43
C MET A 321 8.65 13.54 9.33
N GLY A 322 8.66 14.08 8.12
CA GLY A 322 8.51 15.48 7.80
C GLY A 322 7.96 15.69 6.39
N VAL A 323 7.95 16.92 5.92
CA VAL A 323 7.50 17.31 4.56
C VAL A 323 8.63 17.05 3.57
N PHE A 324 8.93 15.75 3.36
CA PHE A 324 10.10 15.30 2.59
C PHE A 324 10.07 15.69 1.11
N GLU A 325 8.94 16.12 0.60
CA GLU A 325 8.80 16.68 -0.76
C GLU A 325 9.58 17.97 -0.93
N MET A 326 9.72 18.74 0.15
CA MET A 326 10.51 19.98 0.22
C MET A 326 11.91 19.67 0.75
N LYS A 327 12.94 20.14 0.02
CA LYS A 327 14.34 19.87 0.36
C LYS A 327 14.73 20.35 1.77
N ALA A 328 14.14 21.44 2.23
CA ALA A 328 14.40 22.00 3.55
C ALA A 328 13.91 21.12 4.72
N PHE A 329 12.98 20.17 4.46
CA PHE A 329 12.29 19.36 5.46
C PHE A 329 12.34 17.85 5.13
N GLU A 330 13.34 17.42 4.32
CA GLU A 330 13.48 16.01 3.92
C GLU A 330 14.41 15.21 4.84
N HIS A 331 15.20 15.90 5.71
CA HIS A 331 16.30 15.29 6.46
C HIS A 331 15.84 14.19 7.40
N GLY A 332 14.80 14.42 8.18
CA GLY A 332 14.28 13.44 9.12
C GLY A 332 13.76 12.17 8.45
N THR A 333 13.03 12.33 7.35
CA THR A 333 12.55 11.19 6.57
C THR A 333 13.72 10.44 5.92
N LYS A 334 14.72 11.16 5.42
CA LYS A 334 15.93 10.58 4.84
C LYS A 334 16.75 9.81 5.89
N ALA A 335 16.98 10.40 7.06
CA ALA A 335 17.72 9.75 8.15
C ALA A 335 17.06 8.43 8.59
N VAL A 336 15.72 8.41 8.70
CA VAL A 336 14.97 7.19 8.98
C VAL A 336 15.11 6.18 7.85
N ALA A 337 15.00 6.60 6.58
CA ALA A 337 15.17 5.71 5.43
C ALA A 337 16.57 5.08 5.41
N GLU A 338 17.61 5.87 5.65
CA GLU A 338 19.00 5.41 5.72
C GLU A 338 19.24 4.44 6.91
N ALA A 339 18.64 4.73 8.08
CA ALA A 339 18.73 3.84 9.24
C ALA A 339 18.04 2.48 8.98
N VAL A 340 16.87 2.49 8.35
CA VAL A 340 16.16 1.26 7.95
C VAL A 340 16.97 0.47 6.92
N ALA A 341 17.53 1.14 5.91
CA ALA A 341 18.37 0.53 4.89
C ALA A 341 19.67 -0.05 5.46
N ALA A 342 20.27 0.61 6.46
CA ALA A 342 21.50 0.16 7.11
C ALA A 342 21.30 -1.08 7.99
N ASN A 343 20.10 -1.35 8.47
CA ASN A 343 19.79 -2.51 9.31
C ASN A 343 19.59 -3.78 8.47
N ARG A 344 20.68 -4.35 7.97
CA ARG A 344 20.71 -5.52 7.06
C ARG A 344 20.26 -6.82 7.69
N GLU A 345 20.21 -6.89 9.02
CA GLU A 345 19.79 -8.09 9.72
C GLU A 345 18.28 -8.13 10.02
N ALA A 346 17.60 -7.01 9.84
CA ALA A 346 16.17 -6.89 10.05
C ALA A 346 15.36 -7.29 8.81
N ALA A 347 14.16 -7.80 9.04
CA ALA A 347 13.11 -7.78 8.04
C ALA A 347 12.51 -6.37 7.99
N THR A 348 12.82 -5.60 6.94
CA THR A 348 12.37 -4.22 6.75
C THR A 348 11.18 -4.18 5.79
N ILE A 349 10.02 -3.76 6.29
CA ILE A 349 8.75 -3.78 5.59
C ILE A 349 8.25 -2.35 5.46
N ILE A 350 8.15 -1.87 4.22
CA ILE A 350 7.72 -0.51 3.90
C ILE A 350 6.27 -0.55 3.41
N GLY A 351 5.40 0.19 4.07
CA GLY A 351 3.98 0.29 3.69
C GLY A 351 3.53 1.75 3.51
N GLY A 352 2.55 1.95 2.63
CA GLY A 352 2.00 3.26 2.34
C GLY A 352 2.73 4.03 1.24
N GLY A 353 1.95 4.76 0.43
CA GLY A 353 2.45 5.44 -0.75
C GLY A 353 3.59 6.44 -0.48
N ASP A 354 3.46 7.23 0.58
CA ASP A 354 4.45 8.27 0.92
C ASP A 354 5.78 7.67 1.38
N SER A 355 5.75 6.58 2.16
CA SER A 355 6.98 5.88 2.57
C SER A 355 7.69 5.24 1.37
N VAL A 356 6.90 4.65 0.45
CA VAL A 356 7.43 4.09 -0.80
C VAL A 356 8.00 5.19 -1.68
N ALA A 357 7.33 6.34 -1.77
CA ALA A 357 7.85 7.50 -2.49
C ALA A 357 9.16 8.02 -1.88
N ALA A 358 9.26 8.04 -0.55
CA ALA A 358 10.48 8.46 0.15
C ALA A 358 11.66 7.52 -0.14
N VAL A 359 11.50 6.20 0.00
CA VAL A 359 12.61 5.26 -0.28
C VAL A 359 13.04 5.27 -1.75
N ASN A 360 12.11 5.53 -2.67
CA ASN A 360 12.44 5.74 -4.09
C ASN A 360 13.17 7.06 -4.32
N LYS A 361 12.73 8.16 -3.70
CA LYS A 361 13.36 9.49 -3.81
C LYS A 361 14.82 9.45 -3.36
N PHE A 362 15.13 8.64 -2.35
CA PHE A 362 16.48 8.52 -1.78
C PHE A 362 17.28 7.34 -2.35
N ASP A 363 16.79 6.67 -3.40
CA ASP A 363 17.43 5.51 -4.06
C ASP A 363 17.71 4.34 -3.11
N LEU A 364 16.85 4.13 -2.09
CA LEU A 364 17.01 3.11 -1.05
C LEU A 364 16.04 1.92 -1.20
N ALA A 365 15.19 1.92 -2.22
CA ALA A 365 14.15 0.89 -2.38
C ALA A 365 14.73 -0.54 -2.48
N SER A 366 15.87 -0.71 -3.16
CA SER A 366 16.55 -2.01 -3.30
C SER A 366 17.16 -2.55 -2.00
N GLU A 367 17.28 -1.69 -0.98
CA GLU A 367 17.85 -2.03 0.32
C GLU A 367 16.79 -2.54 1.30
N MET A 368 15.50 -2.41 0.95
CA MET A 368 14.39 -2.85 1.76
C MET A 368 14.08 -4.33 1.49
N THR A 369 13.76 -5.08 2.54
CA THR A 369 13.41 -6.50 2.40
C THR A 369 12.07 -6.67 1.68
N PHE A 370 11.11 -5.78 1.94
CA PHE A 370 9.79 -5.84 1.35
C PHE A 370 9.17 -4.44 1.22
N ILE A 371 8.64 -4.14 0.05
CA ILE A 371 7.87 -2.91 -0.21
C ILE A 371 6.46 -3.34 -0.57
N SER A 372 5.50 -2.98 0.29
CA SER A 372 4.09 -3.30 0.08
C SER A 372 3.48 -2.41 -1.01
N THR A 373 2.76 -3.02 -1.92
CA THR A 373 1.96 -2.34 -2.93
C THR A 373 0.53 -2.03 -2.46
N GLY A 374 0.19 -2.47 -1.25
CA GLY A 374 -1.19 -2.53 -0.76
C GLY A 374 -1.82 -1.21 -0.35
N GLY A 375 -1.03 -0.18 -0.01
CA GLY A 375 -1.56 1.09 0.43
C GLY A 375 -2.58 0.95 1.58
N GLY A 376 -3.84 1.29 1.33
CA GLY A 376 -4.92 1.16 2.32
C GLY A 376 -5.19 -0.29 2.77
N ALA A 377 -5.04 -1.26 1.87
CA ALA A 377 -5.22 -2.68 2.23
C ALA A 377 -4.17 -3.15 3.24
N SER A 378 -2.92 -2.69 3.11
CA SER A 378 -1.85 -2.99 4.07
C SER A 378 -2.21 -2.45 5.46
N MET A 379 -2.74 -1.23 5.52
CA MET A 379 -3.12 -0.60 6.79
C MET A 379 -4.28 -1.35 7.45
N GLU A 380 -5.32 -1.66 6.70
CA GLU A 380 -6.46 -2.42 7.24
C GLU A 380 -6.03 -3.82 7.71
N LEU A 381 -5.08 -4.45 7.02
CA LEU A 381 -4.52 -5.73 7.48
C LEU A 381 -3.73 -5.58 8.79
N VAL A 382 -2.92 -4.51 8.93
CA VAL A 382 -2.17 -4.20 10.17
C VAL A 382 -3.12 -3.90 11.32
N GLU A 383 -4.25 -3.25 11.06
CA GLU A 383 -5.34 -3.03 12.03
C GLU A 383 -6.05 -4.32 12.45
N GLY A 384 -5.77 -5.45 11.80
CA GLY A 384 -6.43 -6.73 12.05
C GLY A 384 -7.82 -6.84 11.42
N LYS A 385 -8.16 -5.96 10.49
CA LYS A 385 -9.43 -6.02 9.76
C LYS A 385 -9.39 -7.15 8.72
N PRO A 386 -10.49 -7.93 8.58
CA PRO A 386 -10.59 -8.90 7.50
C PRO A 386 -10.65 -8.18 6.14
N LEU A 387 -9.85 -8.66 5.18
CA LEU A 387 -9.86 -8.14 3.82
C LEU A 387 -10.79 -8.99 2.95
N PRO A 388 -11.93 -8.46 2.44
CA PRO A 388 -12.89 -9.26 1.69
C PRO A 388 -12.31 -10.03 0.51
N GLY A 389 -11.36 -9.42 -0.23
CA GLY A 389 -10.69 -10.07 -1.35
C GLY A 389 -9.70 -11.15 -0.95
N VAL A 390 -9.25 -11.20 0.32
CA VAL A 390 -8.44 -12.28 0.90
C VAL A 390 -9.33 -13.36 1.48
N GLU A 391 -10.36 -12.96 2.23
CA GLU A 391 -11.32 -13.91 2.83
C GLU A 391 -11.99 -14.81 1.77
N ALA A 392 -12.26 -14.25 0.59
CA ALA A 392 -12.87 -14.99 -0.52
C ALA A 392 -11.95 -16.07 -1.14
N LEU A 393 -10.69 -16.17 -0.71
CA LEU A 393 -9.69 -17.14 -1.21
C LEU A 393 -9.40 -18.28 -0.20
N ARG A 394 -10.09 -18.31 0.93
CA ARG A 394 -9.93 -19.32 2.01
C ARG A 394 -10.66 -20.63 1.78
#